data_22eca714c68427cfceb949c9bbb8418b
#
_entry.id   22eca714c68427cfceb949c9bbb8418b
#
_cell.length_a   1.000
_cell.length_b   1.000
_cell.length_c   1.000
_cell.angle_alpha   90.00
_cell.angle_beta   90.00
_cell.angle_gamma   90.00
#
_symmetry.space_group_name_H-M   'P 1'
#
loop_
_entity.id
_entity.type
_entity.pdbx_description
1 polymer ?
#
loop_
_entity_poly.entity_id
_entity_poly.type
_entity_poly.pdbx_seq_one_letter_code
_entity_poly.pdbx_strand_id
1 'polypeptide(L)'
;MEIRILGPGCPRCEEVYKRTMDVLVELNIAADLKKVKDLTKILEYKILSAPGLVINGKVKCSGKIPAKSEIKKWIEEETHGK
;
A
#
# COMPACT_ATOMS: atom_id res chain seq x y z
N MET A 1 -4.41 -11.81 -0.04
CA MET A 1 -4.46 -10.35 -0.30
C MET A 1 -3.11 -9.88 -0.81
N GLU A 2 -3.12 -9.12 -1.88
CA GLU A 2 -1.90 -8.53 -2.44
C GLU A 2 -1.82 -7.06 -2.08
N ILE A 3 -0.70 -6.65 -1.50
CA ILE A 3 -0.48 -5.26 -1.16
C ILE A 3 0.85 -4.84 -1.75
N ARG A 4 0.86 -3.73 -2.48
CA ARG A 4 2.05 -3.21 -3.12
C ARG A 4 2.28 -1.77 -2.71
N ILE A 5 3.51 -1.46 -2.36
CA ILE A 5 3.93 -0.09 -2.03
C ILE A 5 4.74 0.41 -3.22
N LEU A 6 4.20 1.37 -3.94
CA LEU A 6 4.81 1.88 -5.15
C LEU A 6 5.70 3.06 -4.83
N GLY A 7 6.97 2.97 -5.19
CA GLY A 7 7.87 4.07 -4.97
C GLY A 7 9.33 3.68 -5.15
N PRO A 8 10.18 4.65 -5.47
CA PRO A 8 11.60 4.38 -5.76
C PRO A 8 12.48 4.15 -4.53
N GLY A 9 11.88 4.00 -3.35
CA GLY A 9 12.65 3.73 -2.14
C GLY A 9 12.93 4.96 -1.30
N CYS A 10 12.12 6.00 -1.45
CA CYS A 10 12.26 7.23 -0.66
C CYS A 10 11.81 6.98 0.79
N PRO A 11 12.18 7.87 1.72
CA PRO A 11 11.77 7.70 3.13
C PRO A 11 10.26 7.60 3.31
N ARG A 12 9.49 8.33 2.51
CA ARG A 12 8.03 8.26 2.58
C ARG A 12 7.52 6.88 2.19
N CYS A 13 8.14 6.26 1.19
CA CYS A 13 7.77 4.93 0.75
C CYS A 13 8.01 3.91 1.86
N GLU A 14 9.13 4.06 2.56
CA GLU A 14 9.45 3.19 3.69
C GLU A 14 8.45 3.36 4.82
N GLU A 15 8.02 4.60 5.06
CA GLU A 15 7.05 4.87 6.11
C GLU A 15 5.70 4.21 5.79
N VAL A 16 5.25 4.30 4.56
CA VAL A 16 4.00 3.65 4.15
C VAL A 16 4.11 2.14 4.30
N TYR A 17 5.24 1.58 3.91
CA TYR A 17 5.48 0.15 4.05
C TYR A 17 5.38 -0.28 5.52
N LYS A 18 6.06 0.47 6.39
CA LYS A 18 6.09 0.17 7.81
C LYS A 18 4.69 0.26 8.42
N ARG A 19 3.95 1.31 8.10
CA ARG A 19 2.59 1.48 8.62
C ARG A 19 1.68 0.35 8.16
N THR A 20 1.82 -0.06 6.90
CA THR A 20 1.02 -1.16 6.36
C THR A 20 1.36 -2.47 7.07
N MET A 21 2.65 -2.71 7.29
CA MET A 21 3.08 -3.90 8.01
C MET A 21 2.50 -3.92 9.43
N ASP A 22 2.57 -2.79 10.12
CA ASP A 22 2.04 -2.69 11.48
C ASP A 22 0.54 -3.00 11.52
N VAL A 23 -0.22 -2.49 10.55
CA VAL A 23 -1.65 -2.74 10.49
C VAL A 23 -1.94 -4.23 10.24
N LEU A 24 -1.18 -4.85 9.35
CA LEU A 24 -1.36 -6.28 9.08
C LEU A 24 -1.12 -7.12 10.31
N VAL A 25 -0.11 -6.75 11.11
CA VAL A 25 0.19 -7.44 12.35
C VAL A 25 -0.95 -7.24 13.35
N GLU A 26 -1.45 -6.01 13.48
CA GLU A 26 -2.54 -5.71 14.41
C GLU A 26 -3.80 -6.47 14.05
N LEU A 27 -4.10 -6.60 12.76
CA LEU A 27 -5.29 -7.29 12.31
C LEU A 27 -5.10 -8.80 12.17
N ASN A 28 -3.85 -9.25 12.37
CA ASN A 28 -3.49 -10.67 12.24
C ASN A 28 -3.86 -11.20 10.86
N ILE A 29 -3.57 -10.41 9.83
CA ILE A 29 -3.86 -10.76 8.44
C ILE A 29 -2.57 -11.12 7.73
N ALA A 30 -2.56 -12.28 7.06
CA ALA A 30 -1.45 -12.67 6.21
C ALA A 30 -1.69 -12.07 4.83
N ALA A 31 -0.77 -11.26 4.36
CA ALA A 31 -0.88 -10.61 3.06
C ALA A 31 0.46 -10.64 2.35
N ASP A 32 0.41 -10.61 1.02
CA ASP A 32 1.60 -10.56 0.18
C ASP A 32 1.98 -9.08 0.02
N LEU A 33 2.81 -8.59 0.93
CA LEU A 33 3.23 -7.18 0.96
C LEU A 33 4.59 -7.04 0.29
N LYS A 34 4.65 -6.27 -0.77
CA LYS A 34 5.89 -6.05 -1.51
C LYS A 34 6.05 -4.59 -1.87
N LYS A 35 7.31 -4.18 -2.04
CA LYS A 35 7.65 -2.86 -2.56
C LYS A 35 7.87 -2.96 -4.06
N VAL A 36 7.33 -2.00 -4.80
CA VAL A 36 7.52 -1.92 -6.25
C VAL A 36 8.34 -0.67 -6.52
N LYS A 37 9.59 -0.86 -6.90
CA LYS A 37 10.51 0.24 -7.17
C LYS A 37 10.71 0.50 -8.65
N ASP A 38 10.26 -0.40 -9.50
CA ASP A 38 10.41 -0.28 -10.95
C ASP A 38 9.46 0.80 -11.47
N LEU A 39 10.03 1.86 -12.03
CA LEU A 39 9.25 2.98 -12.53
C LEU A 39 8.24 2.55 -13.59
N THR A 40 8.60 1.59 -14.44
CA THR A 40 7.70 1.10 -15.47
C THR A 40 6.44 0.51 -14.84
N LYS A 41 6.61 -0.30 -13.81
CA LYS A 41 5.47 -0.90 -13.12
C LYS A 41 4.65 0.12 -12.36
N ILE A 42 5.32 1.11 -11.76
CA ILE A 42 4.63 2.19 -11.07
C ILE A 42 3.74 2.95 -12.03
N LEU A 43 4.24 3.21 -13.23
CA LEU A 43 3.47 3.91 -14.24
C LEU A 43 2.27 3.10 -14.72
N GLU A 44 2.37 1.78 -14.70
CA GLU A 44 1.25 0.92 -15.08
C GLU A 44 0.07 1.11 -14.15
N TYR A 45 0.31 1.51 -12.90
CA TYR A 45 -0.78 1.79 -11.96
C TYR A 45 -1.35 3.19 -12.14
N LYS A 46 -0.81 3.97 -13.09
CA LYS A 46 -1.30 5.30 -13.43
C LYS A 46 -1.25 6.30 -12.29
N ILE A 47 -0.28 6.15 -11.40
CA ILE A 47 -0.09 7.14 -10.35
C ILE A 47 0.95 8.16 -10.81
N LEU A 48 0.78 9.41 -10.40
CA LEU A 48 1.67 10.49 -10.79
C LEU A 48 2.70 10.84 -9.74
N SER A 49 2.53 10.36 -8.53
CA SER A 49 3.47 10.65 -7.46
C SER A 49 3.56 9.48 -6.49
N ALA A 50 4.73 9.33 -5.89
CA ALA A 50 5.01 8.29 -4.90
C ALA A 50 4.94 8.93 -3.51
N PRO A 51 4.65 8.15 -2.49
CA PRO A 51 4.38 6.73 -2.51
C PRO A 51 2.94 6.40 -2.90
N GLY A 52 2.74 5.21 -3.45
CA GLY A 52 1.41 4.73 -3.76
C GLY A 52 1.11 3.45 -3.00
N LEU A 53 -0.14 3.30 -2.58
CA LEU A 53 -0.57 2.09 -1.89
C LEU A 53 -1.62 1.38 -2.74
N VAL A 54 -1.33 0.12 -3.08
CA VAL A 54 -2.21 -0.69 -3.90
C VAL A 54 -2.62 -1.92 -3.12
N ILE A 55 -3.91 -2.19 -3.06
CA ILE A 55 -4.44 -3.38 -2.39
C ILE A 55 -5.32 -4.13 -3.38
N ASN A 56 -4.95 -5.38 -3.64
CA ASN A 56 -5.66 -6.25 -4.59
C ASN A 56 -5.81 -5.58 -5.97
N GLY A 57 -4.77 -4.90 -6.42
CA GLY A 57 -4.77 -4.26 -7.72
C GLY A 57 -5.46 -2.91 -7.77
N LYS A 58 -5.99 -2.44 -6.64
CA LYS A 58 -6.67 -1.13 -6.58
C LYS A 58 -5.78 -0.12 -5.90
N VAL A 59 -5.55 1.01 -6.56
CA VAL A 59 -4.76 2.10 -5.96
C VAL A 59 -5.62 2.79 -4.92
N LYS A 60 -5.22 2.69 -3.67
CA LYS A 60 -5.98 3.29 -2.57
C LYS A 60 -5.51 4.71 -2.27
N CYS A 61 -4.24 4.99 -2.53
CA CYS A 61 -3.69 6.29 -2.23
C CYS A 61 -2.41 6.49 -3.04
N SER A 62 -2.12 7.74 -3.38
CA SER A 62 -0.86 8.05 -4.05
C SER A 62 -0.44 9.46 -3.67
N GLY A 63 0.88 9.64 -3.55
CA GLY A 63 1.46 10.96 -3.27
C GLY A 63 1.37 11.42 -1.83
N LYS A 64 0.94 10.56 -0.91
CA LYS A 64 0.87 10.93 0.49
C LYS A 64 1.09 9.71 1.38
N ILE A 65 1.37 9.96 2.66
CA ILE A 65 1.52 8.90 3.65
C ILE A 65 0.18 8.79 4.40
N PRO A 66 -0.59 7.71 4.17
CA PRO A 66 -1.87 7.57 4.85
C PRO A 66 -1.67 7.22 6.32
N ALA A 67 -2.63 7.59 7.14
CA ALA A 67 -2.61 7.21 8.55
C ALA A 67 -2.92 5.72 8.68
N LYS A 68 -2.48 5.12 9.78
CA LYS A 68 -2.75 3.71 10.03
C LYS A 68 -4.24 3.40 10.01
N SER A 69 -5.06 4.31 10.53
CA SER A 69 -6.50 4.12 10.53
C SER A 69 -7.08 4.03 9.13
N GLU A 70 -6.53 4.81 8.20
CA GLU A 70 -6.95 4.75 6.81
C GLU A 70 -6.53 3.43 6.17
N ILE A 71 -5.29 3.01 6.40
CA ILE A 71 -4.79 1.75 5.87
C ILE A 71 -5.62 0.59 6.41
N LYS A 72 -5.91 0.63 7.69
CA LYS A 72 -6.73 -0.40 8.34
C LYS A 72 -8.10 -0.49 7.70
N LYS A 73 -8.72 0.66 7.46
CA LYS A 73 -10.03 0.72 6.83
C LYS A 73 -10.00 0.09 5.44
N TRP A 74 -8.99 0.45 4.63
CA TRP A 74 -8.89 -0.08 3.28
C TRP A 74 -8.67 -1.59 3.27
N ILE A 75 -7.84 -2.09 4.19
CA ILE A 75 -7.58 -3.52 4.29
C ILE A 75 -8.85 -4.25 4.72
N GLU A 76 -9.57 -3.71 5.69
CA GLU A 76 -10.81 -4.32 6.15
C GLU A 76 -11.87 -4.34 5.04
N GLU A 77 -11.93 -3.29 4.24
CA GLU A 77 -12.83 -3.25 3.10
C GLU A 77 -12.54 -4.38 2.12
N GLU A 78 -11.27 -4.66 1.88
CA GLU A 78 -10.89 -5.70 0.93
C GLU A 78 -11.09 -7.10 1.52
N THR A 79 -10.99 -7.26 2.82
CA THR A 79 -11.21 -8.57 3.45
C THR A 79 -12.69 -8.86 3.67
N HIS A 80 -13.50 -7.83 3.89
CA HIS A 80 -14.93 -7.99 4.14
C HIS A 80 -15.80 -7.55 2.97
N GLY A 81 -15.20 -7.08 1.91
CA GLY A 81 -15.90 -6.45 0.80
C GLY A 81 -16.53 -7.41 -0.17
N LYS A 82 -17.04 -8.45 0.32
CA LYS A 82 -17.65 -9.46 -0.54
C LYS A 82 -19.12 -9.40 -0.46
#